data_7fcc47dcd823557bd6918b4156f5aa34
#
_entry.id   7fcc47dcd823557bd6918b4156f5aa34
#
_cell.length_a   1.000
_cell.length_b   1.000
_cell.length_c   1.000
_cell.angle_alpha   90.00
_cell.angle_beta   90.00
_cell.angle_gamma   90.00
#
_symmetry.space_group_name_H-M   'P 1'
#
loop_
_entity.id
_entity.type
_entity.pdbx_description
1 polymer ?
#
loop_
_entity_poly.entity_id
_entity_poly.type
_entity_poly.pdbx_seq_one_letter_code
_entity_poly.pdbx_strand_id
1 'polypeptide(L)'
;DNYHIDAHSLKSQSDKVVSETLHSHLLKSNCLITSQPDWASIIIRYTGEQVCRESLLRYLISFRTHNEFHEQCVERIYSDLTTQLNIKELEVYARYTRRGGLDINPYRSTHHNDTPFAVKINRQ
;
A
#
# COMPACT_ATOMS: atom_id res chain seq x y z
N ASP A 1 4.67 22.70 1.46
CA ASP A 1 4.78 21.86 0.29
C ASP A 1 3.57 20.93 0.17
N ASN A 2 2.98 20.91 -1.00
CA ASN A 2 1.72 20.20 -1.21
C ASN A 2 1.89 18.73 -1.60
N TYR A 3 3.13 18.25 -1.67
CA TYR A 3 3.40 16.94 -2.28
C TYR A 3 3.93 15.89 -1.32
N HIS A 4 3.89 16.13 -0.05
CA HIS A 4 4.38 15.11 0.87
C HIS A 4 3.27 14.13 1.23
N ILE A 5 3.66 12.89 1.47
CA ILE A 5 2.77 11.84 1.92
C ILE A 5 2.62 11.95 3.44
N ASP A 6 1.39 11.89 3.90
CA ASP A 6 1.09 12.14 5.31
C ASP A 6 1.11 10.86 6.14
N ALA A 7 2.32 10.35 6.39
CA ALA A 7 2.48 9.14 7.19
C ALA A 7 2.05 9.32 8.64
N HIS A 8 2.16 10.54 9.16
CA HIS A 8 1.82 10.80 10.55
C HIS A 8 0.32 10.74 10.84
N SER A 9 -0.51 10.67 9.80
CA SER A 9 -1.94 10.49 10.00
C SER A 9 -2.29 9.06 10.38
N LEU A 10 -1.38 8.11 10.12
CA LEU A 10 -1.62 6.70 10.44
C LEU A 10 -1.69 6.48 11.93
N LYS A 11 -2.68 5.72 12.38
CA LYS A 11 -2.83 5.39 13.79
C LYS A 11 -3.60 4.10 13.96
N SER A 12 -3.43 3.48 15.13
CA SER A 12 -4.20 2.31 15.51
C SER A 12 -5.57 2.74 16.01
N GLN A 13 -6.56 1.90 15.75
CA GLN A 13 -7.90 2.11 16.28
C GLN A 13 -8.00 1.64 17.73
N SER A 14 -7.27 0.57 18.08
CA SER A 14 -7.26 0.00 19.39
C SER A 14 -5.98 -0.82 19.56
N ASP A 15 -5.73 -1.27 20.80
CA ASP A 15 -4.59 -2.15 21.08
C ASP A 15 -4.92 -3.62 20.83
N LYS A 16 -6.12 -3.91 20.33
CA LYS A 16 -6.51 -5.28 20.01
C LYS A 16 -5.69 -5.78 18.83
N VAL A 17 -5.05 -6.93 18.99
CA VAL A 17 -4.29 -7.57 17.93
C VAL A 17 -5.23 -8.34 17.03
N VAL A 18 -5.15 -8.06 15.74
CA VAL A 18 -5.98 -8.71 14.73
C VAL A 18 -5.12 -9.18 13.58
N SER A 19 -5.67 -10.10 12.80
CA SER A 19 -5.13 -10.48 11.49
C SER A 19 -6.22 -10.15 10.49
N GLU A 20 -5.94 -9.22 9.57
CA GLU A 20 -6.95 -8.86 8.58
C GLU A 20 -6.29 -8.44 7.27
N THR A 21 -7.10 -8.43 6.22
CA THR A 21 -6.70 -8.00 4.89
C THR A 21 -7.55 -6.82 4.50
N LEU A 22 -6.91 -5.70 4.17
CA LEU A 22 -7.59 -4.48 3.77
C LEU A 22 -7.34 -4.22 2.29
N HIS A 23 -8.37 -3.73 1.61
CA HIS A 23 -8.31 -3.43 0.18
C HIS A 23 -8.68 -1.98 -0.05
N SER A 24 -8.03 -1.35 -1.00
CA SER A 24 -8.40 0.00 -1.43
C SER A 24 -8.14 0.12 -2.92
N HIS A 25 -9.06 0.80 -3.62
CA HIS A 25 -8.91 1.13 -5.03
C HIS A 25 -8.62 2.61 -5.23
N LEU A 26 -8.21 3.31 -4.17
CA LEU A 26 -8.09 4.75 -4.19
C LEU A 26 -6.67 5.26 -4.38
N LEU A 27 -5.68 4.35 -4.37
CA LEU A 27 -4.31 4.78 -4.57
C LEU A 27 -4.10 5.21 -6.01
N LYS A 28 -3.48 6.37 -6.15
CA LYS A 28 -3.16 6.92 -7.45
C LYS A 28 -1.83 7.63 -7.34
N SER A 29 -0.95 7.34 -8.29
CA SER A 29 0.31 8.07 -8.39
C SER A 29 0.56 8.40 -9.85
N ASN A 30 1.43 9.37 -10.10
CA ASN A 30 1.78 9.78 -11.44
C ASN A 30 3.04 9.06 -11.89
N CYS A 31 3.07 8.63 -13.14
CA CYS A 31 4.27 8.05 -13.73
C CYS A 31 5.29 9.15 -13.95
N LEU A 32 6.53 8.95 -13.50
CA LEU A 32 7.58 9.95 -13.65
C LEU A 32 7.97 10.19 -15.10
N ILE A 33 7.80 9.18 -15.97
CA ILE A 33 8.21 9.28 -17.37
C ILE A 33 7.14 9.97 -18.21
N THR A 34 5.88 9.58 -18.02
CA THR A 34 4.80 10.06 -18.87
C THR A 34 3.96 11.14 -18.23
N SER A 35 4.10 11.33 -16.92
CA SER A 35 3.28 12.26 -16.13
C SER A 35 1.79 11.91 -16.16
N GLN A 36 1.44 10.71 -16.59
CA GLN A 36 0.06 10.27 -16.58
C GLN A 36 -0.22 9.51 -15.29
N PRO A 37 -1.41 9.68 -14.73
CA PRO A 37 -1.75 9.00 -13.48
C PRO A 37 -1.93 7.50 -13.71
N ASP A 38 -1.40 6.71 -12.79
CA ASP A 38 -1.66 5.29 -12.71
C ASP A 38 -2.62 5.02 -11.57
N TRP A 39 -3.58 4.17 -11.81
CA TRP A 39 -4.51 3.75 -10.78
C TRP A 39 -4.05 2.44 -10.20
N ALA A 40 -4.21 2.29 -8.92
CA ALA A 40 -3.77 1.08 -8.25
C ALA A 40 -4.80 0.61 -7.24
N SER A 41 -4.87 -0.71 -7.12
CA SER A 41 -5.51 -1.36 -5.98
C SER A 41 -4.40 -1.70 -5.01
N ILE A 42 -4.61 -1.36 -3.74
CA ILE A 42 -3.68 -1.70 -2.67
C ILE A 42 -4.32 -2.79 -1.82
N ILE A 43 -3.54 -3.83 -1.53
CA ILE A 43 -3.95 -4.88 -0.62
C ILE A 43 -2.93 -4.91 0.51
N ILE A 44 -3.41 -4.78 1.74
CA ILE A 44 -2.58 -4.77 2.93
C ILE A 44 -3.06 -5.89 3.83
N ARG A 45 -2.20 -6.86 4.07
CA ARG A 45 -2.49 -7.99 4.93
C ARG A 45 -1.55 -7.90 6.13
N TYR A 46 -2.11 -7.89 7.34
CA TYR A 46 -1.26 -7.68 8.50
C TYR A 46 -1.78 -8.42 9.72
N THR A 47 -0.87 -8.65 10.67
CA THR A 47 -1.16 -9.06 12.02
C THR A 47 -0.52 -8.03 12.95
N GLY A 48 -1.34 -7.44 13.80
CA GLY A 48 -0.87 -6.40 14.73
C GLY A 48 -2.05 -5.65 15.32
N GLU A 49 -1.75 -4.53 15.98
CA GLU A 49 -2.81 -3.70 16.54
C GLU A 49 -3.70 -3.18 15.41
N GLN A 50 -5.01 -3.22 15.66
CA GLN A 50 -6.00 -2.90 14.64
C GLN A 50 -5.80 -1.49 14.10
N VAL A 51 -5.65 -1.39 12.77
CA VAL A 51 -5.42 -0.13 12.10
C VAL A 51 -6.72 0.66 11.99
N CYS A 52 -6.66 1.96 12.25
CA CYS A 52 -7.77 2.85 12.00
C CYS A 52 -7.94 3.00 10.49
N ARG A 53 -9.05 2.48 9.97
CA ARG A 53 -9.29 2.47 8.53
C ARG A 53 -9.40 3.86 7.95
N GLU A 54 -9.98 4.77 8.70
CA GLU A 54 -10.11 6.17 8.26
C GLU A 54 -8.74 6.82 8.10
N SER A 55 -7.83 6.57 9.05
CA SER A 55 -6.48 7.12 8.95
C SER A 55 -5.71 6.50 7.79
N LEU A 56 -5.91 5.21 7.55
CA LEU A 56 -5.27 4.54 6.41
C LEU A 56 -5.77 5.11 5.10
N LEU A 57 -7.07 5.34 4.98
CA LEU A 57 -7.64 5.91 3.78
C LEU A 57 -7.07 7.31 3.52
N ARG A 58 -7.00 8.14 4.56
CA ARG A 58 -6.42 9.47 4.43
C ARG A 58 -4.97 9.41 3.97
N TYR A 59 -4.22 8.47 4.53
CA TYR A 59 -2.83 8.27 4.13
C TYR A 59 -2.73 7.89 2.65
N LEU A 60 -3.54 6.93 2.19
CA LEU A 60 -3.51 6.50 0.79
C LEU A 60 -3.92 7.61 -0.17
N ILE A 61 -4.87 8.45 0.24
CA ILE A 61 -5.28 9.59 -0.59
C ILE A 61 -4.12 10.56 -0.78
N SER A 62 -3.24 10.69 0.21
CA SER A 62 -2.11 11.61 0.11
C SER A 62 -1.13 11.22 -1.01
N PHE A 63 -1.24 10.02 -1.56
CA PHE A 63 -0.41 9.61 -2.70
C PHE A 63 -0.88 10.20 -4.02
N ARG A 64 -2.06 10.82 -4.08
CA ARG A 64 -2.65 11.26 -5.36
C ARG A 64 -1.78 12.20 -6.15
N THR A 65 -0.99 13.02 -5.47
CA THR A 65 -0.13 14.00 -6.16
C THR A 65 1.34 13.61 -6.09
N HIS A 66 1.64 12.44 -5.58
CA HIS A 66 3.01 12.01 -5.39
C HIS A 66 3.53 11.28 -6.64
N ASN A 67 4.73 11.66 -7.09
CA ASN A 67 5.35 11.09 -8.27
C ASN A 67 6.43 10.10 -7.85
N GLU A 68 6.07 8.84 -7.70
CA GLU A 68 7.03 7.77 -7.42
C GLU A 68 6.80 6.62 -8.39
N PHE A 69 7.85 5.85 -8.66
CA PHE A 69 7.69 4.59 -9.38
C PHE A 69 6.93 3.62 -8.50
N HIS A 70 6.34 2.60 -9.13
CA HIS A 70 5.43 1.68 -8.45
C HIS A 70 6.10 0.94 -7.30
N GLU A 71 7.33 0.51 -7.50
CA GLU A 71 8.07 -0.19 -6.45
C GLU A 71 8.34 0.71 -5.26
N GLN A 72 8.63 1.97 -5.54
CA GLN A 72 8.89 2.93 -4.46
C GLN A 72 7.64 3.18 -3.63
N CYS A 73 6.47 3.19 -4.26
CA CYS A 73 5.22 3.38 -3.54
C CYS A 73 4.98 2.24 -2.55
N VAL A 74 5.20 0.99 -2.98
CA VAL A 74 5.03 -0.16 -2.10
C VAL A 74 6.03 -0.12 -0.95
N GLU A 75 7.30 0.19 -1.25
CA GLU A 75 8.31 0.28 -0.21
C GLU A 75 7.99 1.38 0.79
N ARG A 76 7.49 2.51 0.30
CA ARG A 76 7.12 3.61 1.19
C ARG A 76 5.95 3.22 2.09
N ILE A 77 4.93 2.60 1.52
CA ILE A 77 3.76 2.17 2.29
C ILE A 77 4.18 1.16 3.34
N TYR A 78 5.00 0.18 2.95
CA TYR A 78 5.50 -0.81 3.89
C TYR A 78 6.27 -0.14 5.03
N SER A 79 7.19 0.75 4.70
CA SER A 79 8.00 1.44 5.68
C SER A 79 7.16 2.30 6.63
N ASP A 80 6.21 3.05 6.07
CA ASP A 80 5.37 3.93 6.88
C ASP A 80 4.48 3.15 7.82
N LEU A 81 3.89 2.05 7.34
CA LEU A 81 3.02 1.24 8.18
C LEU A 81 3.81 0.58 9.31
N THR A 82 4.99 0.06 9.03
CA THR A 82 5.79 -0.57 10.07
C THR A 82 6.38 0.44 11.04
N THR A 83 6.63 1.66 10.60
CA THR A 83 7.20 2.71 11.46
C THR A 83 6.15 3.35 12.34
N GLN A 84 4.96 3.61 11.80
CA GLN A 84 3.94 4.36 12.50
C GLN A 84 2.97 3.50 13.31
N LEU A 85 2.89 2.21 12.99
CA LEU A 85 1.91 1.31 13.60
C LEU A 85 2.61 0.14 14.28
N ASN A 86 1.91 -0.46 15.24
CA ASN A 86 2.44 -1.61 15.97
C ASN A 86 2.01 -2.89 15.26
N ILE A 87 2.76 -3.26 14.23
CA ILE A 87 2.44 -4.39 13.36
C ILE A 87 3.52 -5.44 13.49
N LYS A 88 3.12 -6.70 13.64
CA LYS A 88 4.02 -7.83 13.77
C LYS A 88 4.38 -8.44 12.42
N GLU A 89 3.40 -8.57 11.54
CA GLU A 89 3.58 -9.14 10.21
C GLU A 89 2.84 -8.27 9.22
N LEU A 90 3.46 -8.04 8.06
CA LEU A 90 2.89 -7.14 7.07
C LEU A 90 3.23 -7.61 5.67
N GLU A 91 2.23 -7.60 4.81
CA GLU A 91 2.38 -7.75 3.36
C GLU A 91 1.68 -6.59 2.69
N VAL A 92 2.36 -5.97 1.74
CA VAL A 92 1.79 -4.88 0.95
C VAL A 92 1.90 -5.26 -0.51
N TYR A 93 0.79 -5.22 -1.20
CA TYR A 93 0.72 -5.57 -2.60
C TYR A 93 -0.04 -4.48 -3.34
N ALA A 94 0.53 -3.99 -4.43
CA ALA A 94 -0.11 -3.01 -5.28
C ALA A 94 -0.28 -3.57 -6.68
N ARG A 95 -1.50 -3.47 -7.21
CA ARG A 95 -1.78 -3.85 -8.57
C ARG A 95 -2.09 -2.59 -9.36
N TYR A 96 -1.19 -2.25 -10.27
CA TYR A 96 -1.32 -1.05 -11.09
C TYR A 96 -1.87 -1.41 -12.45
N THR A 97 -2.86 -0.63 -12.89
CA THR A 97 -3.41 -0.75 -14.23
C THR A 97 -2.72 0.27 -15.12
N ARG A 98 -2.16 -0.19 -16.24
CA ARG A 98 -1.42 0.66 -17.15
C ARG A 98 -2.06 0.62 -18.53
N ARG A 99 -1.79 1.66 -19.30
CA ARG A 99 -2.16 1.66 -20.69
C ARG A 99 -1.40 0.55 -21.41
N GLY A 100 -2.06 -0.08 -22.38
CA GLY A 100 -1.45 -1.16 -23.15
C GLY A 100 -1.59 -2.52 -22.50
N GLY A 101 -2.26 -2.60 -21.36
CA GLY A 101 -2.62 -3.88 -20.77
C GLY A 101 -1.56 -4.56 -19.96
N LEU A 102 -0.45 -3.87 -19.67
CA LEU A 102 0.60 -4.44 -18.81
C LEU A 102 0.40 -3.94 -17.39
N ASP A 103 0.27 -4.88 -16.48
CA ASP A 103 0.16 -4.58 -15.05
C ASP A 103 1.53 -4.71 -14.39
N ILE A 104 1.80 -3.83 -13.44
CA ILE A 104 2.96 -3.93 -12.56
C ILE A 104 2.43 -4.23 -11.18
N ASN A 105 2.94 -5.29 -10.56
CA ASN A 105 2.41 -5.77 -9.28
C ASN A 105 3.53 -5.89 -8.25
N PRO A 106 4.04 -4.75 -7.74
CA PRO A 106 5.07 -4.79 -6.71
C PRO A 106 4.53 -5.32 -5.39
N TYR A 107 5.43 -5.90 -4.61
CA TYR A 107 5.08 -6.62 -3.41
C TYR A 107 6.18 -6.46 -2.36
N ARG A 108 5.80 -6.36 -1.11
CA ARG A 108 6.73 -6.30 0.01
C ARG A 108 6.14 -7.00 1.23
N SER A 109 6.94 -7.86 1.85
CA SER A 109 6.47 -8.67 2.97
C SER A 109 7.55 -8.77 4.05
N THR A 110 7.11 -9.00 5.29
CA THR A 110 8.00 -9.36 6.40
C THR A 110 8.51 -10.79 6.26
N HIS A 111 7.91 -11.60 5.39
CA HIS A 111 8.30 -13.00 5.17
C HIS A 111 9.02 -13.13 3.84
N HIS A 112 10.34 -13.13 3.87
CA HIS A 112 11.17 -13.04 2.68
C HIS A 112 11.01 -14.19 1.70
N ASN A 113 10.75 -15.39 2.21
CA ASN A 113 10.74 -16.60 1.39
C ASN A 113 9.34 -17.08 1.04
N ASP A 114 8.32 -16.33 1.46
CA ASP A 114 6.95 -16.73 1.23
C ASP A 114 6.51 -16.32 -0.17
N THR A 115 5.70 -17.20 -0.79
CA THR A 115 5.04 -16.82 -2.03
C THR A 115 4.04 -15.71 -1.74
N PRO A 116 4.04 -14.60 -2.50
CA PRO A 116 3.08 -13.54 -2.28
C PRO A 116 1.66 -14.05 -2.40
N PHE A 117 0.82 -13.74 -1.41
CA PHE A 117 -0.57 -14.16 -1.45
C PHE A 117 -1.28 -13.61 -2.69
N ALA A 118 -0.85 -12.46 -3.17
CA ALA A 118 -1.45 -11.82 -4.34
C ALA A 118 -1.19 -12.60 -5.63
N VAL A 119 -0.13 -13.42 -5.68
CA VAL A 119 0.13 -14.27 -6.83
C VAL A 119 -1.01 -15.27 -7.00
N LYS A 120 -1.53 -15.80 -5.89
CA LYS A 120 -2.67 -16.73 -5.93
C LYS A 120 -3.92 -16.04 -6.49
N ILE A 121 -4.12 -14.79 -6.14
CA ILE A 121 -5.27 -14.04 -6.64
C ILE A 121 -5.14 -13.83 -8.16
N ASN A 122 -3.95 -13.54 -8.63
CA ASN A 122 -3.74 -13.24 -10.04
C ASN A 122 -3.85 -14.47 -10.94
N ARG A 123 -3.80 -15.65 -10.38
CA ARG A 123 -3.91 -16.90 -11.15
C ARG A 123 -5.34 -17.34 -11.40
N GLN A 124 -6.27 -16.66 -10.82
CA GLN A 124 -7.67 -17.03 -10.93
C GLN A 124 -8.35 -16.50 -12.19
#